data_87ff243a3b92f8e0b6f63c0781ebeceb
#
_entry.id   87ff243a3b92f8e0b6f63c0781ebeceb
#
_cell.length_a   1.000
_cell.length_b   1.000
_cell.length_c   1.000
_cell.angle_alpha   90.00
_cell.angle_beta   90.00
_cell.angle_gamma   90.00
#
_symmetry.space_group_name_H-M   'P 1'
#
loop_
_entity.id
_entity.type
_entity.pdbx_description
1 polymer ?
#
loop_
_entity_poly.entity_id
_entity_poly.type
_entity_poly.pdbx_seq_one_letter_code
_entity_poly.pdbx_strand_id
1 'polypeptide(L)'
;MKTVLRNARILAGDDFRDDLAIVIESGRITALISDAAPMLGQADEQVDLGGGWLLPGFIDAQVNGGGGVLFNNSPDVATLRTLAQAHRRFGTTGLLPTLISDDVQVMRAAIAATRQAISEGVPGVLGIHLEGPYIAPARKGTHDANKFRVPDAAEIALAASLDNGVTLLTLAPERVPLESIRALVERGVVVAAGHTAASYEEARAGLEAGIRGFTHLYNAMSPLTGREPGAVGAALEDRDSWVGIIADGVHVHPASLRVALATKPRGKVMLVTDAMPPVGAADPSYELYGEVITAVDGVVRNAAGSLAGSALDMATAVRNSVQLLGVSLAEAARMASTYPAQFLNLDDRYGHIAEGHHADLVLLDDALQVRSTWIAGQREDV
;
A
#
# COMPACT_ATOMS: atom_id res chain seq x y z
N MET A 1 9.69 26.26 -12.49
CA MET A 1 10.60 26.43 -11.35
C MET A 1 11.46 25.18 -11.28
N LYS A 2 12.77 25.36 -11.25
CA LYS A 2 13.78 24.31 -11.15
C LYS A 2 14.31 24.27 -9.73
N THR A 3 13.99 23.21 -9.01
CA THR A 3 14.44 22.98 -7.62
C THR A 3 15.54 21.92 -7.60
N VAL A 4 16.56 22.12 -6.80
CA VAL A 4 17.63 21.14 -6.58
C VAL A 4 17.64 20.71 -5.11
N LEU A 5 17.53 19.41 -4.88
CA LEU A 5 17.70 18.78 -3.55
C LEU A 5 19.13 18.23 -3.45
N ARG A 6 19.85 18.57 -2.38
CA ARG A 6 21.25 18.19 -2.19
C ARG A 6 21.57 17.84 -0.74
N ASN A 7 22.76 17.30 -0.51
CA ASN A 7 23.26 16.98 0.84
C ASN A 7 22.38 15.96 1.57
N ALA A 8 22.20 14.77 0.97
CA ALA A 8 21.54 13.62 1.56
C ALA A 8 22.10 12.30 0.99
N ARG A 9 21.87 11.22 1.71
CA ARG A 9 22.11 9.86 1.20
C ARG A 9 20.90 9.44 0.37
N ILE A 10 21.04 9.48 -0.94
CA ILE A 10 19.96 9.27 -1.90
C ILE A 10 19.91 7.80 -2.32
N LEU A 11 18.76 7.13 -2.18
CA LEU A 11 18.57 5.78 -2.72
C LEU A 11 18.42 5.86 -4.24
N ALA A 12 19.51 5.64 -4.97
CA ALA A 12 19.55 5.64 -6.42
C ALA A 12 19.85 4.22 -6.93
N GLY A 13 18.84 3.58 -7.51
CA GLY A 13 18.93 2.17 -7.88
C GLY A 13 18.97 1.25 -6.65
N ASP A 14 20.03 0.43 -6.54
CA ASP A 14 20.18 -0.52 -5.45
C ASP A 14 20.87 0.02 -4.21
N ASP A 15 21.62 1.12 -4.33
CA ASP A 15 22.51 1.62 -3.30
C ASP A 15 22.24 3.09 -2.91
N PHE A 16 22.70 3.44 -1.72
CA PHE A 16 22.74 4.84 -1.30
C PHE A 16 23.93 5.57 -1.90
N ARG A 17 23.69 6.77 -2.39
CA ARG A 17 24.69 7.69 -2.96
C ARG A 17 24.64 9.02 -2.20
N ASP A 18 25.78 9.53 -1.75
CA ASP A 18 25.93 10.80 -1.05
C ASP A 18 26.60 11.89 -1.91
N ASP A 19 27.00 11.52 -3.12
CA ASP A 19 27.64 12.38 -4.12
C ASP A 19 26.63 12.94 -5.16
N LEU A 20 25.33 12.72 -4.97
CA LEU A 20 24.28 13.11 -5.91
C LEU A 20 23.42 14.26 -5.39
N ALA A 21 22.90 15.04 -6.34
CA ALA A 21 21.78 15.96 -6.17
C ALA A 21 20.66 15.62 -7.15
N ILE A 22 19.42 15.90 -6.76
CA ILE A 22 18.22 15.67 -7.59
C ILE A 22 17.73 17.00 -8.13
N VAL A 23 17.52 17.05 -9.44
CA VAL A 23 16.89 18.19 -10.12
C VAL A 23 15.42 17.88 -10.37
N ILE A 24 14.56 18.79 -9.90
CA ILE A 24 13.10 18.67 -10.04
C ILE A 24 12.59 19.85 -10.87
N GLU A 25 11.82 19.54 -11.93
CA GLU A 25 11.10 20.52 -12.74
C GLU A 25 9.68 19.99 -13.02
N SER A 26 8.68 20.86 -12.89
CA SER A 26 7.25 20.51 -13.16
C SER A 26 6.78 19.23 -12.45
N GLY A 27 7.23 19.02 -11.20
CA GLY A 27 6.82 17.88 -10.39
C GLY A 27 7.51 16.56 -10.73
N ARG A 28 8.51 16.57 -11.62
CA ARG A 28 9.28 15.38 -12.03
C ARG A 28 10.75 15.53 -11.74
N ILE A 29 11.40 14.41 -11.54
CA ILE A 29 12.85 14.31 -11.49
C ILE A 29 13.36 14.41 -12.94
N THR A 30 14.12 15.45 -13.24
CA THR A 30 14.66 15.67 -14.59
C THR A 30 16.12 15.29 -14.73
N ALA A 31 16.85 15.19 -13.61
CA ALA A 31 18.22 14.69 -13.61
C ALA A 31 18.66 14.25 -12.21
N LEU A 32 19.58 13.28 -12.17
CA LEU A 32 20.46 13.03 -11.04
C LEU A 32 21.86 13.46 -11.45
N ILE A 33 22.43 14.42 -10.75
CA ILE A 33 23.73 15.02 -11.09
C ILE A 33 24.67 14.93 -9.89
N SER A 34 25.98 15.11 -10.15
CA SER A 34 26.93 15.23 -9.02
C SER A 34 26.58 16.43 -8.14
N ASP A 35 26.63 16.28 -6.83
CA ASP A 35 26.41 17.36 -5.87
C ASP A 35 27.50 18.48 -5.96
N ALA A 36 28.58 18.23 -6.67
CA ALA A 36 29.60 19.21 -7.01
C ALA A 36 29.44 19.85 -8.40
N ALA A 37 28.33 19.53 -9.13
CA ALA A 37 28.17 20.00 -10.51
C ALA A 37 27.97 21.53 -10.60
N PRO A 38 28.63 22.24 -11.54
CA PRO A 38 28.44 23.67 -11.73
C PRO A 38 27.01 24.10 -12.07
N MET A 39 26.21 23.19 -12.62
CA MET A 39 24.77 23.39 -12.96
C MET A 39 23.89 23.70 -11.75
N LEU A 40 24.34 23.35 -10.53
CA LEU A 40 23.60 23.65 -9.30
C LEU A 40 23.31 25.14 -9.15
N GLY A 41 24.27 26.00 -9.57
CA GLY A 41 24.14 27.46 -9.54
C GLY A 41 23.07 28.05 -10.50
N GLN A 42 22.45 27.22 -11.37
CA GLN A 42 21.43 27.65 -12.32
C GLN A 42 19.99 27.25 -11.88
N ALA A 43 19.83 26.71 -10.68
CA ALA A 43 18.53 26.38 -10.12
C ALA A 43 17.83 27.65 -9.60
N ASP A 44 16.48 27.68 -9.74
CA ASP A 44 15.67 28.75 -9.14
C ASP A 44 15.65 28.63 -7.62
N GLU A 45 15.76 27.39 -7.12
CA GLU A 45 15.79 27.07 -5.69
C GLU A 45 16.77 25.92 -5.41
N GLN A 46 17.56 26.05 -4.35
CA GLN A 46 18.39 24.99 -3.81
C GLN A 46 17.96 24.67 -2.39
N VAL A 47 17.68 23.39 -2.12
CA VAL A 47 17.28 22.89 -0.81
C VAL A 47 18.41 22.03 -0.27
N ASP A 48 19.08 22.50 0.79
CA ASP A 48 20.00 21.68 1.57
C ASP A 48 19.20 20.80 2.51
N LEU A 49 19.32 19.48 2.35
CA LEU A 49 18.60 18.49 3.15
C LEU A 49 19.25 18.23 4.51
N GLY A 50 20.46 18.77 4.74
CA GLY A 50 21.15 18.67 6.02
C GLY A 50 21.50 17.23 6.42
N GLY A 51 21.83 16.39 5.46
CA GLY A 51 22.02 14.95 5.66
C GLY A 51 20.68 14.20 5.69
N GLY A 52 20.70 12.96 6.21
CA GLY A 52 19.52 12.09 6.25
C GLY A 52 19.45 11.13 5.06
N TRP A 53 18.36 10.37 4.99
CA TRP A 53 18.12 9.34 3.98
C TRP A 53 16.99 9.81 3.06
N LEU A 54 17.30 10.10 1.80
CA LEU A 54 16.30 10.48 0.81
C LEU A 54 15.89 9.23 0.01
N LEU A 55 14.63 8.86 0.13
CA LEU A 55 14.03 7.66 -0.44
C LEU A 55 12.93 8.03 -1.44
N PRO A 56 12.57 7.14 -2.38
CA PRO A 56 11.29 7.25 -3.06
C PRO A 56 10.16 7.32 -2.04
N GLY A 57 9.18 8.16 -2.26
CA GLY A 57 8.00 8.24 -1.40
C GLY A 57 7.29 6.90 -1.28
N PHE A 58 6.76 6.60 -0.11
CA PHE A 58 6.13 5.31 0.15
C PHE A 58 4.77 5.20 -0.55
N ILE A 59 4.45 3.99 -1.00
CA ILE A 59 3.18 3.63 -1.64
C ILE A 59 2.52 2.56 -0.79
N ASP A 60 1.33 2.87 -0.29
CA ASP A 60 0.54 1.95 0.52
C ASP A 60 -0.69 1.45 -0.25
N ALA A 61 -0.69 0.17 -0.57
CA ALA A 61 -1.75 -0.46 -1.36
C ALA A 61 -2.99 -0.83 -0.52
N GLN A 62 -2.96 -0.64 0.80
CA GLN A 62 -4.06 -1.03 1.70
C GLN A 62 -4.19 -0.06 2.87
N VAL A 63 -5.12 0.90 2.76
CA VAL A 63 -5.37 1.95 3.74
C VAL A 63 -6.86 2.18 3.91
N ASN A 64 -7.44 1.67 5.00
CA ASN A 64 -8.89 1.76 5.27
C ASN A 64 -9.29 3.12 5.82
N GLY A 65 -8.40 3.74 6.61
CA GLY A 65 -8.64 5.02 7.28
C GLY A 65 -7.36 5.73 7.70
N GLY A 66 -7.52 6.90 8.29
CA GLY A 66 -6.46 7.75 8.82
C GLY A 66 -7.00 9.13 9.14
N GLY A 67 -6.37 9.84 10.09
CA GLY A 67 -6.82 11.17 10.51
C GLY A 67 -8.20 11.18 11.16
N GLY A 68 -8.63 10.06 11.74
CA GLY A 68 -9.93 9.91 12.38
C GLY A 68 -11.08 9.54 11.44
N VAL A 69 -10.83 9.36 10.13
CA VAL A 69 -11.87 8.99 9.16
C VAL A 69 -11.70 7.57 8.64
N LEU A 70 -12.82 6.91 8.35
CA LEU A 70 -12.90 5.59 7.72
C LEU A 70 -13.56 5.72 6.36
N PHE A 71 -12.95 5.17 5.31
CA PHE A 71 -13.46 5.31 3.95
C PHE A 71 -14.85 4.69 3.75
N ASN A 72 -15.14 3.55 4.39
CA ASN A 72 -16.46 2.93 4.34
C ASN A 72 -17.58 3.83 4.87
N ASN A 73 -17.30 4.60 5.95
CA ASN A 73 -18.34 5.42 6.60
C ASN A 73 -18.72 6.64 5.77
N SER A 74 -17.76 7.18 5.01
CA SER A 74 -17.97 8.37 4.17
C SER A 74 -17.10 8.26 2.91
N PRO A 75 -17.58 7.54 1.88
CA PRO A 75 -16.83 7.37 0.64
C PRO A 75 -16.96 8.62 -0.25
N ASP A 76 -16.27 9.70 0.15
CA ASP A 76 -16.27 11.00 -0.52
C ASP A 76 -14.85 11.60 -0.64
N VAL A 77 -14.72 12.68 -1.42
CA VAL A 77 -13.43 13.36 -1.69
C VAL A 77 -12.84 13.98 -0.42
N ALA A 78 -13.66 14.46 0.51
CA ALA A 78 -13.19 15.08 1.75
C ALA A 78 -12.51 14.06 2.65
N THR A 79 -13.10 12.86 2.77
CA THR A 79 -12.52 11.71 3.47
C THR A 79 -11.19 11.30 2.83
N LEU A 80 -11.13 11.18 1.50
CA LEU A 80 -9.90 10.82 0.79
C LEU A 80 -8.78 11.85 1.00
N ARG A 81 -9.11 13.13 1.02
CA ARG A 81 -8.15 14.22 1.30
C ARG A 81 -7.61 14.13 2.72
N THR A 82 -8.48 13.93 3.71
CA THR A 82 -8.10 13.78 5.13
C THR A 82 -7.19 12.56 5.32
N LEU A 83 -7.57 11.42 4.75
CA LEU A 83 -6.82 10.17 4.82
C LEU A 83 -5.43 10.33 4.19
N ALA A 84 -5.34 10.85 2.96
CA ALA A 84 -4.08 11.05 2.27
C ALA A 84 -3.13 11.99 3.04
N GLN A 85 -3.66 13.10 3.59
CA GLN A 85 -2.88 14.03 4.39
C GLN A 85 -2.38 13.42 5.70
N ALA A 86 -3.20 12.59 6.37
CA ALA A 86 -2.79 11.90 7.59
C ALA A 86 -1.59 10.97 7.34
N HIS A 87 -1.64 10.17 6.26
CA HIS A 87 -0.58 9.23 5.92
C HIS A 87 0.68 9.90 5.36
N ARG A 88 0.55 11.06 4.70
CA ARG A 88 1.69 11.85 4.19
C ARG A 88 2.70 12.19 5.29
N ARG A 89 2.23 12.50 6.49
CA ARG A 89 3.09 12.78 7.66
C ARG A 89 4.02 11.61 8.03
N PHE A 90 3.70 10.41 7.59
CA PHE A 90 4.46 9.19 7.82
C PHE A 90 5.16 8.68 6.54
N GLY A 91 5.37 9.57 5.57
CA GLY A 91 6.15 9.28 4.37
C GLY A 91 5.36 8.64 3.21
N THR A 92 4.08 8.36 3.38
CA THR A 92 3.23 7.82 2.31
C THR A 92 2.88 8.95 1.33
N THR A 93 3.41 8.87 0.12
CA THR A 93 3.16 9.84 -0.97
C THR A 93 2.20 9.29 -2.02
N GLY A 94 1.93 8.00 -1.97
CA GLY A 94 0.94 7.33 -2.81
C GLY A 94 0.18 6.28 -2.02
N LEU A 95 -1.15 6.18 -2.21
CA LEU A 95 -1.95 5.17 -1.53
C LEU A 95 -3.18 4.76 -2.33
N LEU A 96 -3.70 3.58 -2.01
CA LEU A 96 -5.01 3.12 -2.43
C LEU A 96 -5.94 3.14 -1.21
N PRO A 97 -6.89 4.12 -1.13
CA PRO A 97 -7.94 4.04 -0.13
C PRO A 97 -8.69 2.72 -0.27
N THR A 98 -8.86 2.02 0.85
CA THR A 98 -9.42 0.67 0.88
C THR A 98 -10.87 0.71 1.36
N LEU A 99 -11.76 0.20 0.51
CA LEU A 99 -13.14 -0.09 0.87
C LEU A 99 -13.25 -1.56 1.23
N ILE A 100 -13.49 -1.87 2.51
CA ILE A 100 -13.80 -3.23 2.93
C ILE A 100 -15.23 -3.61 2.53
N SER A 101 -15.58 -4.89 2.64
CA SER A 101 -16.87 -5.45 2.18
C SER A 101 -18.07 -4.58 2.51
N ASP A 102 -18.82 -4.16 1.47
CA ASP A 102 -19.99 -3.32 1.63
C ASP A 102 -21.01 -3.55 0.50
N ASP A 103 -22.13 -2.83 0.55
CA ASP A 103 -23.17 -2.85 -0.47
C ASP A 103 -22.65 -2.27 -1.81
N VAL A 104 -23.25 -2.72 -2.91
CA VAL A 104 -22.88 -2.27 -4.25
C VAL A 104 -23.01 -0.75 -4.44
N GLN A 105 -23.91 -0.10 -3.71
CA GLN A 105 -24.08 1.35 -3.76
C GLN A 105 -22.91 2.09 -3.09
N VAL A 106 -22.41 1.57 -1.96
CA VAL A 106 -21.23 2.11 -1.28
C VAL A 106 -19.98 1.91 -2.15
N MET A 107 -19.82 0.73 -2.76
CA MET A 107 -18.75 0.45 -3.72
C MET A 107 -18.78 1.43 -4.90
N ARG A 108 -19.97 1.71 -5.45
CA ARG A 108 -20.16 2.70 -6.53
C ARG A 108 -19.78 4.12 -6.08
N ALA A 109 -20.19 4.54 -4.88
CA ALA A 109 -19.84 5.83 -4.32
C ALA A 109 -18.32 5.96 -4.10
N ALA A 110 -17.68 4.91 -3.56
CA ALA A 110 -16.24 4.89 -3.32
C ALA A 110 -15.42 5.02 -4.62
N ILE A 111 -15.79 4.29 -5.67
CA ILE A 111 -15.14 4.39 -6.98
C ILE A 111 -15.35 5.79 -7.59
N ALA A 112 -16.56 6.34 -7.47
CA ALA A 112 -16.86 7.70 -7.97
C ALA A 112 -16.08 8.76 -7.20
N ALA A 113 -16.00 8.67 -5.88
CA ALA A 113 -15.21 9.56 -5.03
C ALA A 113 -13.71 9.51 -5.37
N THR A 114 -13.18 8.29 -5.58
CA THR A 114 -11.77 8.10 -5.97
C THR A 114 -11.49 8.73 -7.34
N ARG A 115 -12.35 8.50 -8.33
CA ARG A 115 -12.24 9.12 -9.65
C ARG A 115 -12.23 10.64 -9.54
N GLN A 116 -13.14 11.20 -8.76
CA GLN A 116 -13.24 12.65 -8.54
C GLN A 116 -11.99 13.18 -7.81
N ALA A 117 -11.52 12.52 -6.76
CA ALA A 117 -10.34 12.93 -6.01
C ALA A 117 -9.09 12.99 -6.91
N ILE A 118 -8.87 11.97 -7.76
CA ILE A 118 -7.77 11.96 -8.72
C ILE A 118 -7.93 13.10 -9.75
N SER A 119 -9.15 13.32 -10.26
CA SER A 119 -9.43 14.40 -11.23
C SER A 119 -9.23 15.79 -10.64
N GLU A 120 -9.50 15.97 -9.34
CA GLU A 120 -9.26 17.21 -8.60
C GLU A 120 -7.78 17.37 -8.17
N GLY A 121 -6.93 16.38 -8.42
CA GLY A 121 -5.53 16.39 -8.04
C GLY A 121 -5.31 16.28 -6.52
N VAL A 122 -6.14 15.50 -5.82
CA VAL A 122 -5.90 15.20 -4.40
C VAL A 122 -4.56 14.48 -4.27
N PRO A 123 -3.55 15.07 -3.58
CA PRO A 123 -2.21 14.50 -3.53
C PRO A 123 -2.22 13.10 -2.90
N GLY A 124 -1.51 12.16 -3.53
CA GLY A 124 -1.29 10.83 -2.98
C GLY A 124 -2.37 9.80 -3.29
N VAL A 125 -3.54 10.15 -3.84
CA VAL A 125 -4.55 9.18 -4.25
C VAL A 125 -4.20 8.62 -5.62
N LEU A 126 -3.79 7.33 -5.68
CA LEU A 126 -3.34 6.67 -6.92
C LEU A 126 -4.40 5.75 -7.53
N GLY A 127 -5.43 5.41 -6.81
CA GLY A 127 -6.47 4.48 -7.20
C GLY A 127 -7.34 4.07 -6.03
N ILE A 128 -7.93 2.89 -6.10
CA ILE A 128 -8.77 2.31 -5.04
C ILE A 128 -8.39 0.84 -4.80
N HIS A 129 -8.47 0.41 -3.54
CA HIS A 129 -8.46 -0.99 -3.17
C HIS A 129 -9.86 -1.40 -2.72
N LEU A 130 -10.44 -2.39 -3.38
CA LEU A 130 -11.70 -3.04 -3.01
C LEU A 130 -11.37 -4.34 -2.27
N GLU A 131 -11.50 -4.37 -0.95
CA GLU A 131 -11.24 -5.56 -0.16
C GLU A 131 -12.54 -6.33 0.10
N GLY A 132 -12.78 -7.34 -0.73
CA GLY A 132 -14.07 -8.00 -0.83
C GLY A 132 -15.07 -7.20 -1.69
N PRO A 133 -16.38 -7.54 -1.61
CA PRO A 133 -17.06 -8.47 -0.71
C PRO A 133 -17.04 -9.95 -1.15
N TYR A 134 -16.23 -10.30 -2.10
CA TYR A 134 -16.15 -11.63 -2.72
C TYR A 134 -15.20 -12.54 -1.95
N ILE A 135 -15.35 -12.60 -0.62
CA ILE A 135 -14.43 -13.25 0.31
C ILE A 135 -15.10 -14.42 1.08
N ALA A 136 -14.29 -15.24 1.74
CA ALA A 136 -14.74 -16.43 2.43
C ALA A 136 -15.34 -16.13 3.81
N PRO A 137 -16.55 -16.57 4.13
CA PRO A 137 -17.14 -16.39 5.47
C PRO A 137 -16.28 -16.96 6.60
N ALA A 138 -15.58 -18.07 6.35
CA ALA A 138 -14.70 -18.70 7.33
C ALA A 138 -13.43 -17.84 7.64
N ARG A 139 -13.14 -16.85 6.82
CA ARG A 139 -11.99 -15.95 6.92
C ARG A 139 -12.39 -14.48 6.91
N LYS A 140 -13.57 -14.17 7.42
CA LYS A 140 -14.19 -12.85 7.36
C LYS A 140 -13.36 -11.74 8.06
N GLY A 141 -12.54 -12.07 9.05
CA GLY A 141 -11.89 -11.04 9.87
C GLY A 141 -12.93 -10.11 10.51
N THR A 142 -12.77 -8.81 10.32
CA THR A 142 -13.71 -7.79 10.79
C THR A 142 -14.82 -7.42 9.81
N HIS A 143 -14.80 -8.00 8.58
CA HIS A 143 -15.82 -7.72 7.58
C HIS A 143 -17.21 -8.20 8.00
N ASP A 144 -18.26 -7.51 7.57
CA ASP A 144 -19.65 -7.92 7.76
C ASP A 144 -20.01 -9.02 6.75
N ALA A 145 -20.25 -10.25 7.27
CA ALA A 145 -20.57 -11.40 6.44
C ALA A 145 -21.91 -11.26 5.68
N ASN A 146 -22.82 -10.36 6.10
CA ASN A 146 -24.05 -10.08 5.38
C ASN A 146 -23.83 -9.38 4.03
N LYS A 147 -22.65 -8.81 3.83
CA LYS A 147 -22.24 -8.16 2.57
C LYS A 147 -21.65 -9.14 1.55
N PHE A 148 -21.28 -10.35 1.95
CA PHE A 148 -20.57 -11.31 1.09
C PHE A 148 -21.47 -11.86 -0.01
N ARG A 149 -20.92 -11.96 -1.20
CA ARG A 149 -21.60 -12.43 -2.41
C ARG A 149 -20.59 -12.89 -3.47
N VAL A 150 -21.11 -13.48 -4.53
CA VAL A 150 -20.35 -13.77 -5.75
C VAL A 150 -20.58 -12.63 -6.74
N PRO A 151 -19.55 -12.10 -7.43
CA PRO A 151 -19.74 -10.99 -8.35
C PRO A 151 -20.55 -11.43 -9.57
N ASP A 152 -21.50 -10.61 -9.96
CA ASP A 152 -22.16 -10.70 -11.26
C ASP A 152 -21.43 -9.85 -12.33
N ALA A 153 -21.89 -9.90 -13.57
CA ALA A 153 -21.29 -9.15 -14.68
C ALA A 153 -21.35 -7.63 -14.47
N ALA A 154 -22.35 -7.11 -13.77
CA ALA A 154 -22.49 -5.68 -13.49
C ALA A 154 -21.49 -5.25 -12.39
N GLU A 155 -21.26 -6.07 -11.39
CA GLU A 155 -20.27 -5.82 -10.34
C GLU A 155 -18.83 -5.92 -10.86
N ILE A 156 -18.54 -6.87 -11.77
CA ILE A 156 -17.26 -6.96 -12.49
C ILE A 156 -17.02 -5.67 -13.30
N ALA A 157 -18.04 -5.21 -14.02
CA ALA A 157 -17.93 -3.96 -14.79
C ALA A 157 -17.77 -2.74 -13.87
N LEU A 158 -18.44 -2.73 -12.71
CA LEU A 158 -18.29 -1.66 -11.72
C LEU A 158 -16.88 -1.64 -11.12
N ALA A 159 -16.33 -2.77 -10.69
CA ALA A 159 -14.98 -2.87 -10.15
C ALA A 159 -13.92 -2.37 -11.15
N ALA A 160 -14.13 -2.60 -12.44
CA ALA A 160 -13.25 -2.16 -13.52
C ALA A 160 -13.56 -0.75 -14.06
N SER A 161 -14.44 0.02 -13.41
CA SER A 161 -14.93 1.29 -13.97
C SER A 161 -14.06 2.51 -13.67
N LEU A 162 -13.07 2.40 -12.76
CA LEU A 162 -12.13 3.48 -12.52
C LEU A 162 -11.17 3.60 -13.70
N ASP A 163 -11.23 4.74 -14.41
CA ASP A 163 -10.53 4.97 -15.67
C ASP A 163 -9.31 5.89 -15.56
N ASN A 164 -9.11 6.54 -14.42
CA ASN A 164 -8.02 7.49 -14.17
C ASN A 164 -7.10 7.10 -13.00
N GLY A 165 -7.20 5.86 -12.52
CA GLY A 165 -6.38 5.32 -11.43
C GLY A 165 -6.35 3.80 -11.45
N VAL A 166 -5.64 3.20 -10.49
CA VAL A 166 -5.54 1.74 -10.36
C VAL A 166 -6.71 1.22 -9.53
N THR A 167 -7.31 0.11 -9.95
CA THR A 167 -8.17 -0.70 -9.09
C THR A 167 -7.42 -1.96 -8.66
N LEU A 168 -7.21 -2.12 -7.35
CA LEU A 168 -6.84 -3.38 -6.71
C LEU A 168 -8.11 -4.02 -6.14
N LEU A 169 -8.32 -5.31 -6.39
CA LEU A 169 -9.44 -6.07 -5.82
C LEU A 169 -8.93 -7.30 -5.09
N THR A 170 -9.26 -7.41 -3.80
CA THR A 170 -9.01 -8.61 -3.00
C THR A 170 -10.24 -9.50 -2.99
N LEU A 171 -10.05 -10.78 -3.32
CA LEU A 171 -11.09 -11.80 -3.33
C LEU A 171 -10.58 -13.16 -2.83
N ALA A 172 -11.50 -14.06 -2.50
CA ALA A 172 -11.21 -15.45 -2.18
C ALA A 172 -11.39 -16.31 -3.45
N PRO A 173 -10.32 -16.94 -3.98
CA PRO A 173 -10.38 -17.67 -5.24
C PRO A 173 -11.38 -18.83 -5.24
N GLU A 174 -11.62 -19.47 -4.09
CA GLU A 174 -12.62 -20.55 -3.94
C GLU A 174 -14.08 -20.03 -3.94
N ARG A 175 -14.26 -18.71 -3.85
CA ARG A 175 -15.58 -18.06 -3.80
C ARG A 175 -15.97 -17.41 -5.12
N VAL A 176 -15.03 -17.24 -6.04
CA VAL A 176 -15.25 -16.51 -7.29
C VAL A 176 -14.96 -17.42 -8.47
N PRO A 177 -15.86 -17.56 -9.45
CA PRO A 177 -15.60 -18.33 -10.67
C PRO A 177 -14.31 -17.86 -11.37
N LEU A 178 -13.48 -18.78 -11.84
CA LEU A 178 -12.21 -18.45 -12.49
C LEU A 178 -12.38 -17.57 -13.74
N GLU A 179 -13.48 -17.72 -14.45
CA GLU A 179 -13.85 -16.84 -15.58
C GLU A 179 -14.13 -15.41 -15.14
N SER A 180 -14.68 -15.19 -13.93
CA SER A 180 -14.88 -13.86 -13.38
C SER A 180 -13.55 -13.21 -12.97
N ILE A 181 -12.60 -14.00 -12.44
CA ILE A 181 -11.24 -13.55 -12.16
C ILE A 181 -10.55 -13.10 -13.45
N ARG A 182 -10.59 -13.93 -14.51
CA ARG A 182 -10.04 -13.58 -15.84
C ARG A 182 -10.69 -12.31 -16.38
N ALA A 183 -12.01 -12.18 -16.28
CA ALA A 183 -12.74 -11.01 -16.75
C ALA A 183 -12.36 -9.71 -16.03
N LEU A 184 -12.02 -9.76 -14.75
CA LEU A 184 -11.47 -8.62 -13.98
C LEU A 184 -10.08 -8.25 -14.49
N VAL A 185 -9.20 -9.24 -14.61
CA VAL A 185 -7.80 -9.05 -15.07
C VAL A 185 -7.76 -8.48 -16.49
N GLU A 186 -8.57 -9.01 -17.42
CA GLU A 186 -8.68 -8.53 -18.80
C GLU A 186 -9.15 -7.08 -18.90
N ARG A 187 -9.87 -6.58 -17.86
CA ARG A 187 -10.30 -5.18 -17.76
C ARG A 187 -9.30 -4.29 -17.01
N GLY A 188 -8.10 -4.81 -16.69
CA GLY A 188 -7.03 -4.06 -16.05
C GLY A 188 -7.12 -3.95 -14.52
N VAL A 189 -8.02 -4.70 -13.88
CA VAL A 189 -8.06 -4.78 -12.42
C VAL A 189 -6.88 -5.61 -11.94
N VAL A 190 -6.12 -5.11 -10.98
CA VAL A 190 -5.11 -5.88 -10.25
C VAL A 190 -5.84 -6.75 -9.23
N VAL A 191 -5.77 -8.08 -9.37
CA VAL A 191 -6.47 -9.00 -8.49
C VAL A 191 -5.52 -9.63 -7.49
N ALA A 192 -5.89 -9.61 -6.20
CA ALA A 192 -5.16 -10.27 -5.11
C ALA A 192 -6.06 -11.30 -4.41
N ALA A 193 -5.44 -12.39 -3.92
CA ALA A 193 -6.12 -13.34 -3.03
C ALA A 193 -6.01 -12.86 -1.58
N GLY A 194 -7.12 -12.88 -0.86
CA GLY A 194 -7.16 -12.55 0.56
C GLY A 194 -8.49 -12.96 1.18
N HIS A 195 -8.56 -12.99 2.51
CA HIS A 195 -9.76 -13.46 3.22
C HIS A 195 -10.29 -14.78 2.66
N THR A 196 -9.38 -15.75 2.50
CA THR A 196 -9.60 -16.98 1.74
C THR A 196 -9.36 -18.22 2.59
N ALA A 197 -10.24 -19.21 2.44
CA ALA A 197 -10.08 -20.56 2.97
C ALA A 197 -9.63 -21.55 1.88
N ALA A 198 -9.18 -21.04 0.72
CA ALA A 198 -8.78 -21.85 -0.42
C ALA A 198 -7.79 -22.95 -0.03
N SER A 199 -7.96 -24.12 -0.61
CA SER A 199 -6.93 -25.15 -0.67
C SER A 199 -5.74 -24.63 -1.49
N TYR A 200 -4.63 -25.36 -1.43
CA TYR A 200 -3.48 -25.05 -2.27
C TYR A 200 -3.85 -25.05 -3.77
N GLU A 201 -4.62 -26.06 -4.21
CA GLU A 201 -5.05 -26.22 -5.61
C GLU A 201 -5.96 -25.07 -6.06
N GLU A 202 -6.90 -24.64 -5.21
CA GLU A 202 -7.79 -23.50 -5.51
C GLU A 202 -6.99 -22.18 -5.60
N ALA A 203 -6.03 -21.98 -4.71
CA ALA A 203 -5.14 -20.80 -4.78
C ALA A 203 -4.27 -20.82 -6.04
N ARG A 204 -3.73 -21.99 -6.43
CA ARG A 204 -2.98 -22.17 -7.68
C ARG A 204 -3.84 -21.89 -8.92
N ALA A 205 -5.08 -22.41 -8.95
CA ALA A 205 -6.01 -22.12 -10.05
C ALA A 205 -6.33 -20.62 -10.15
N GLY A 206 -6.45 -19.94 -9.01
CA GLY A 206 -6.60 -18.48 -8.96
C GLY A 206 -5.40 -17.74 -9.57
N LEU A 207 -4.18 -18.15 -9.26
CA LEU A 207 -2.95 -17.60 -9.86
C LEU A 207 -2.93 -17.81 -11.38
N GLU A 208 -3.29 -19.00 -11.86
CA GLU A 208 -3.41 -19.32 -13.29
C GLU A 208 -4.52 -18.51 -13.98
N ALA A 209 -5.55 -18.09 -13.24
CA ALA A 209 -6.60 -17.21 -13.73
C ALA A 209 -6.18 -15.73 -13.76
N GLY A 210 -5.00 -15.37 -13.20
CA GLY A 210 -4.40 -14.05 -13.27
C GLY A 210 -4.37 -13.29 -11.93
N ILE A 211 -4.62 -13.95 -10.80
CA ILE A 211 -4.34 -13.36 -9.49
C ILE A 211 -2.85 -13.02 -9.42
N ARG A 212 -2.55 -11.76 -9.09
CA ARG A 212 -1.19 -11.20 -9.13
C ARG A 212 -0.49 -11.22 -7.79
N GLY A 213 -1.24 -11.32 -6.68
CA GLY A 213 -0.65 -11.29 -5.35
C GLY A 213 -1.58 -11.75 -4.25
N PHE A 214 -1.09 -11.65 -3.02
CA PHE A 214 -1.81 -12.02 -1.81
C PHE A 214 -1.83 -10.83 -0.84
N THR A 215 -3.03 -10.46 -0.40
CA THR A 215 -3.28 -9.36 0.54
C THR A 215 -2.83 -9.80 1.94
N HIS A 216 -2.14 -8.94 2.69
CA HIS A 216 -1.70 -9.13 4.09
C HIS A 216 -1.42 -10.59 4.48
N LEU A 217 -0.42 -11.19 3.79
CA LEU A 217 -0.01 -12.59 3.93
C LEU A 217 -0.06 -13.10 5.39
N TYR A 218 -0.56 -14.31 5.61
CA TYR A 218 -0.86 -15.00 6.87
C TYR A 218 -2.17 -14.56 7.56
N ASN A 219 -2.66 -13.35 7.31
CA ASN A 219 -3.89 -12.85 7.95
C ASN A 219 -5.11 -13.33 7.17
N ALA A 220 -6.10 -13.88 7.87
CA ALA A 220 -7.36 -14.36 7.30
C ALA A 220 -7.17 -15.29 6.07
N MET A 221 -6.17 -16.18 6.10
CA MET A 221 -5.86 -17.17 5.05
C MET A 221 -5.84 -18.60 5.60
N SER A 222 -6.04 -19.60 4.72
CA SER A 222 -5.75 -20.99 5.04
C SER A 222 -4.24 -21.16 5.28
N PRO A 223 -3.83 -21.76 6.42
CA PRO A 223 -2.43 -21.79 6.84
C PRO A 223 -1.62 -22.84 6.06
N LEU A 224 -0.29 -22.62 5.98
CA LEU A 224 0.64 -23.64 5.53
C LEU A 224 0.78 -24.73 6.58
N THR A 225 0.34 -25.94 6.25
CA THR A 225 0.58 -27.15 7.06
C THR A 225 1.32 -28.21 6.27
N GLY A 226 1.83 -29.24 6.96
CA GLY A 226 2.64 -30.27 6.31
C GLY A 226 1.90 -31.17 5.31
N ARG A 227 0.58 -31.17 5.28
CA ARG A 227 -0.23 -31.98 4.37
C ARG A 227 -1.22 -31.17 3.54
N GLU A 228 -1.52 -29.97 3.95
CA GLU A 228 -2.36 -29.00 3.25
C GLU A 228 -1.63 -27.64 3.31
N PRO A 229 -0.97 -27.22 2.22
CA PRO A 229 -0.23 -25.97 2.21
C PRO A 229 -1.10 -24.72 2.22
N GLY A 230 -2.37 -24.83 1.81
CA GLY A 230 -3.33 -23.74 1.77
C GLY A 230 -2.89 -22.56 0.90
N ALA A 231 -3.60 -21.44 1.05
CA ALA A 231 -3.29 -20.21 0.35
C ALA A 231 -1.91 -19.65 0.72
N VAL A 232 -1.51 -19.78 2.00
CA VAL A 232 -0.16 -19.34 2.45
C VAL A 232 0.93 -20.13 1.76
N GLY A 233 0.79 -21.46 1.61
CA GLY A 233 1.75 -22.28 0.91
C GLY A 233 1.86 -21.93 -0.58
N ALA A 234 0.71 -21.76 -1.25
CA ALA A 234 0.67 -21.32 -2.64
C ALA A 234 1.34 -19.94 -2.83
N ALA A 235 1.08 -19.00 -1.92
CA ALA A 235 1.69 -17.67 -1.95
C ALA A 235 3.22 -17.72 -1.81
N LEU A 236 3.73 -18.55 -0.90
CA LEU A 236 5.16 -18.63 -0.62
C LEU A 236 5.92 -19.40 -1.72
N GLU A 237 5.31 -20.43 -2.29
CA GLU A 237 5.93 -21.25 -3.35
C GLU A 237 5.96 -20.50 -4.69
N ASP A 238 4.89 -19.80 -5.04
CA ASP A 238 4.81 -19.07 -6.31
C ASP A 238 5.85 -17.95 -6.36
N ARG A 239 6.67 -17.94 -7.41
CA ARG A 239 7.80 -17.01 -7.53
C ARG A 239 7.41 -15.69 -8.22
N ASP A 240 6.29 -15.64 -8.90
CA ASP A 240 5.88 -14.51 -9.74
C ASP A 240 4.90 -13.58 -9.05
N SER A 241 4.08 -14.09 -8.15
CA SER A 241 3.12 -13.30 -7.38
C SER A 241 3.79 -12.48 -6.27
N TRP A 242 3.15 -11.37 -5.90
CA TRP A 242 3.54 -10.52 -4.77
C TRP A 242 2.83 -10.93 -3.49
N VAL A 243 3.39 -10.56 -2.36
CA VAL A 243 2.73 -10.67 -1.06
C VAL A 243 2.82 -9.36 -0.32
N GLY A 244 1.69 -8.84 0.16
CA GLY A 244 1.65 -7.74 1.12
C GLY A 244 1.91 -8.26 2.53
N ILE A 245 2.69 -7.56 3.34
CA ILE A 245 2.93 -7.90 4.74
C ILE A 245 2.68 -6.70 5.65
N ILE A 246 2.08 -6.95 6.81
CA ILE A 246 1.90 -5.97 7.90
C ILE A 246 3.05 -6.19 8.89
N ALA A 247 4.00 -5.24 8.91
CA ALA A 247 5.23 -5.36 9.71
C ALA A 247 5.12 -4.63 11.05
N ASP A 248 4.05 -4.88 11.80
CA ASP A 248 3.80 -4.25 13.13
C ASP A 248 4.26 -5.12 14.31
N GLY A 249 4.65 -6.38 14.06
CA GLY A 249 5.01 -7.35 15.09
C GLY A 249 3.82 -7.93 15.87
N VAL A 250 2.59 -7.56 15.52
CA VAL A 250 1.33 -7.98 16.14
C VAL A 250 0.52 -8.90 15.24
N HIS A 251 0.25 -8.47 14.00
CA HIS A 251 -0.50 -9.24 13.00
C HIS A 251 0.22 -10.52 12.62
N VAL A 252 1.54 -10.44 12.47
CA VAL A 252 2.38 -11.59 12.11
C VAL A 252 3.65 -11.56 12.94
N HIS A 253 3.99 -12.70 13.55
CA HIS A 253 5.23 -12.83 14.29
C HIS A 253 6.43 -12.57 13.36
N PRO A 254 7.44 -11.78 13.78
CA PRO A 254 8.58 -11.45 12.92
C PRO A 254 9.33 -12.67 12.33
N ALA A 255 9.37 -13.79 13.04
CA ALA A 255 9.97 -15.02 12.51
C ALA A 255 9.21 -15.54 11.26
N SER A 256 7.87 -15.46 11.24
CA SER A 256 7.07 -15.87 10.08
C SER A 256 7.30 -14.93 8.88
N LEU A 257 7.43 -13.63 9.13
CA LEU A 257 7.77 -12.65 8.08
C LEU A 257 9.18 -12.89 7.53
N ARG A 258 10.17 -13.24 8.39
CA ARG A 258 11.51 -13.62 7.90
C ARG A 258 11.49 -14.89 7.04
N VAL A 259 10.61 -15.86 7.34
CA VAL A 259 10.42 -17.05 6.47
C VAL A 259 9.85 -16.63 5.11
N ALA A 260 8.85 -15.73 5.09
CA ALA A 260 8.31 -15.22 3.84
C ALA A 260 9.40 -14.51 3.00
N LEU A 261 10.18 -13.63 3.63
CA LEU A 261 11.30 -12.94 2.97
C LEU A 261 12.39 -13.88 2.43
N ALA A 262 12.67 -14.98 3.16
CA ALA A 262 13.65 -15.97 2.72
C ALA A 262 13.15 -16.85 1.57
N THR A 263 11.83 -17.02 1.44
CA THR A 263 11.20 -17.92 0.46
C THR A 263 10.85 -17.18 -0.83
N LYS A 264 10.28 -15.99 -0.73
CA LYS A 264 9.89 -15.17 -1.89
C LYS A 264 11.14 -14.60 -2.58
N PRO A 265 11.15 -14.53 -3.92
CA PRO A 265 12.19 -13.80 -4.62
C PRO A 265 12.23 -12.33 -4.18
N ARG A 266 13.42 -11.73 -4.22
CA ARG A 266 13.58 -10.28 -4.04
C ARG A 266 12.65 -9.54 -5.02
N GLY A 267 11.96 -8.52 -4.53
CA GLY A 267 11.00 -7.75 -5.33
C GLY A 267 9.55 -8.23 -5.22
N LYS A 268 9.28 -9.30 -4.49
CA LYS A 268 7.94 -9.91 -4.40
C LYS A 268 7.29 -9.79 -3.01
N VAL A 269 7.93 -9.11 -2.07
CA VAL A 269 7.37 -8.79 -0.75
C VAL A 269 7.24 -7.29 -0.63
N MET A 270 6.02 -6.78 -0.43
CA MET A 270 5.75 -5.36 -0.23
C MET A 270 5.15 -5.09 1.15
N LEU A 271 5.42 -3.92 1.70
CA LEU A 271 4.80 -3.45 2.92
C LEU A 271 3.40 -2.90 2.62
N VAL A 272 2.46 -3.21 3.49
CA VAL A 272 1.14 -2.59 3.58
C VAL A 272 0.86 -2.25 5.03
N THR A 273 0.06 -1.23 5.29
CA THR A 273 -0.29 -0.88 6.68
C THR A 273 -1.56 -1.56 7.14
N ASP A 274 -2.55 -1.72 6.25
CA ASP A 274 -3.91 -2.07 6.65
C ASP A 274 -4.46 -1.10 7.70
N ALA A 275 -4.10 0.18 7.55
CA ALA A 275 -4.30 1.24 8.52
C ALA A 275 -5.78 1.59 8.68
N MET A 276 -6.16 1.84 9.94
CA MET A 276 -7.47 2.26 10.37
C MET A 276 -7.46 3.74 10.83
N PRO A 277 -8.62 4.35 11.13
CA PRO A 277 -8.74 5.75 11.51
C PRO A 277 -7.76 6.29 12.57
N PRO A 278 -7.28 5.51 13.55
CA PRO A 278 -6.33 6.00 14.56
C PRO A 278 -5.01 6.53 14.01
N VAL A 279 -4.57 6.10 12.82
CA VAL A 279 -3.31 6.59 12.24
C VAL A 279 -3.39 8.10 11.95
N GLY A 280 -2.54 8.87 12.60
CA GLY A 280 -2.51 10.33 12.47
C GLY A 280 -3.67 11.07 13.12
N ALA A 281 -4.51 10.39 13.91
CA ALA A 281 -5.61 10.96 14.67
C ALA A 281 -5.23 11.21 16.13
N ALA A 282 -5.91 12.17 16.76
CA ALA A 282 -5.80 12.40 18.20
C ALA A 282 -6.68 11.43 19.00
N ASP A 283 -7.84 11.03 18.45
CA ASP A 283 -8.73 10.05 19.04
C ASP A 283 -8.40 8.66 18.50
N PRO A 284 -8.09 7.67 19.38
CA PRO A 284 -7.82 6.30 18.97
C PRO A 284 -9.10 5.51 18.64
N SER A 285 -10.28 6.11 18.76
CA SER A 285 -11.57 5.42 18.60
C SER A 285 -12.22 5.76 17.26
N TYR A 286 -12.94 4.79 16.70
CA TYR A 286 -13.73 4.96 15.48
C TYR A 286 -14.90 3.98 15.46
N GLU A 287 -15.86 4.21 14.56
CA GLU A 287 -17.00 3.33 14.34
C GLU A 287 -16.81 2.51 13.07
N LEU A 288 -17.10 1.21 13.15
CA LEU A 288 -17.15 0.28 12.01
C LEU A 288 -18.39 -0.61 12.15
N TYR A 289 -19.29 -0.59 11.16
CA TYR A 289 -20.56 -1.35 11.13
C TYR A 289 -21.40 -1.18 12.41
N GLY A 290 -21.42 0.04 12.99
CA GLY A 290 -22.16 0.34 14.21
C GLY A 290 -21.48 -0.09 15.51
N GLU A 291 -20.27 -0.61 15.46
CA GLU A 291 -19.45 -0.97 16.61
C GLU A 291 -18.34 0.08 16.82
N VAL A 292 -18.20 0.58 18.06
CA VAL A 292 -17.08 1.46 18.42
C VAL A 292 -15.85 0.61 18.72
N ILE A 293 -14.77 0.87 17.99
CA ILE A 293 -13.49 0.19 18.11
C ILE A 293 -12.46 1.21 18.61
N THR A 294 -11.64 0.82 19.59
CA THR A 294 -10.58 1.67 20.14
C THR A 294 -9.24 0.97 20.02
N ALA A 295 -8.25 1.67 19.47
CA ALA A 295 -6.88 1.19 19.49
C ALA A 295 -6.29 1.30 20.90
N VAL A 296 -5.71 0.21 21.39
CA VAL A 296 -5.02 0.15 22.69
C VAL A 296 -3.58 -0.28 22.44
N ASP A 297 -2.64 0.52 22.90
CA ASP A 297 -1.19 0.28 22.70
C ASP A 297 -0.83 0.03 21.22
N GLY A 298 -1.48 0.76 20.30
CA GLY A 298 -1.27 0.61 18.87
C GLY A 298 -1.92 -0.63 18.23
N VAL A 299 -2.72 -1.40 18.99
CA VAL A 299 -3.40 -2.60 18.52
C VAL A 299 -4.90 -2.35 18.40
N VAL A 300 -5.46 -2.65 17.24
CA VAL A 300 -6.89 -2.47 16.92
C VAL A 300 -7.59 -3.82 17.01
N ARG A 301 -8.60 -3.92 17.91
CA ARG A 301 -9.41 -5.13 18.07
C ARG A 301 -10.89 -4.80 18.13
N ASN A 302 -11.71 -5.62 17.48
CA ASN A 302 -13.16 -5.56 17.62
C ASN A 302 -13.63 -6.20 18.94
N ALA A 303 -14.92 -6.10 19.28
CA ALA A 303 -15.49 -6.66 20.52
C ALA A 303 -15.34 -8.19 20.64
N ALA A 304 -15.20 -8.91 19.54
CA ALA A 304 -14.89 -10.34 19.54
C ALA A 304 -13.41 -10.65 19.84
N GLY A 305 -12.56 -9.62 20.03
CA GLY A 305 -11.13 -9.76 20.27
C GLY A 305 -10.27 -10.02 19.03
N SER A 306 -10.87 -10.05 17.84
CA SER A 306 -10.15 -10.22 16.57
C SER A 306 -9.46 -8.92 16.19
N LEU A 307 -8.29 -9.00 15.54
CA LEU A 307 -7.65 -7.85 14.92
C LEU A 307 -8.58 -7.27 13.85
N ALA A 308 -8.64 -5.94 13.78
CA ALA A 308 -9.56 -5.19 12.93
C ALA A 308 -8.80 -4.09 12.18
N GLY A 309 -7.86 -4.49 11.32
CA GLY A 309 -6.86 -3.61 10.74
C GLY A 309 -5.81 -3.17 11.76
N SER A 310 -4.99 -2.18 11.43
CA SER A 310 -3.85 -1.75 12.23
C SER A 310 -3.89 -0.27 12.60
N ALA A 311 -3.03 0.12 13.55
CA ALA A 311 -2.63 1.51 13.78
C ALA A 311 -1.20 1.78 13.27
N LEU A 312 -0.73 0.98 12.32
CA LEU A 312 0.61 1.07 11.74
C LEU A 312 0.66 2.19 10.68
N ASP A 313 1.69 3.01 10.75
CA ASP A 313 2.09 3.90 9.66
C ASP A 313 3.24 3.31 8.84
N MET A 314 3.46 3.80 7.60
CA MET A 314 4.45 3.22 6.71
C MET A 314 5.89 3.46 7.17
N ALA A 315 6.22 4.61 7.79
CA ALA A 315 7.55 4.85 8.33
C ALA A 315 7.87 3.87 9.47
N THR A 316 6.89 3.56 10.31
CA THR A 316 7.01 2.52 11.35
C THR A 316 7.17 1.13 10.72
N ALA A 317 6.44 0.80 9.65
CA ALA A 317 6.61 -0.44 8.91
C ALA A 317 8.04 -0.60 8.35
N VAL A 318 8.60 0.47 7.79
CA VAL A 318 9.98 0.51 7.30
C VAL A 318 10.99 0.32 8.44
N ARG A 319 10.84 1.04 9.58
CA ARG A 319 11.70 0.86 10.76
C ARG A 319 11.64 -0.56 11.30
N ASN A 320 10.45 -1.12 11.44
CA ASN A 320 10.24 -2.48 11.90
C ASN A 320 10.85 -3.51 10.94
N SER A 321 10.80 -3.26 9.65
CA SER A 321 11.46 -4.14 8.67
C SER A 321 12.96 -4.18 8.88
N VAL A 322 13.59 -3.06 9.18
CA VAL A 322 15.02 -3.03 9.53
C VAL A 322 15.28 -3.69 10.88
N GLN A 323 14.51 -3.34 11.91
CA GLN A 323 14.79 -3.74 13.29
C GLN A 323 14.35 -5.17 13.62
N LEU A 324 13.16 -5.58 13.15
CA LEU A 324 12.57 -6.89 13.49
C LEU A 324 12.83 -7.95 12.43
N LEU A 325 12.91 -7.55 11.15
CA LEU A 325 13.09 -8.50 10.05
C LEU A 325 14.55 -8.60 9.61
N GLY A 326 15.39 -7.61 9.95
CA GLY A 326 16.83 -7.61 9.65
C GLY A 326 17.15 -7.30 8.19
N VAL A 327 16.24 -6.70 7.43
CA VAL A 327 16.52 -6.24 6.07
C VAL A 327 17.26 -4.89 6.09
N SER A 328 18.03 -4.59 5.05
CA SER A 328 18.68 -3.28 4.93
C SER A 328 17.65 -2.16 4.76
N LEU A 329 18.00 -0.91 5.11
CA LEU A 329 17.12 0.24 4.87
C LEU A 329 16.77 0.37 3.37
N ALA A 330 17.73 0.13 2.48
CA ALA A 330 17.49 0.16 1.04
C ALA A 330 16.45 -0.87 0.60
N GLU A 331 16.46 -2.07 1.17
CA GLU A 331 15.46 -3.09 0.88
C GLU A 331 14.10 -2.73 1.49
N ALA A 332 14.04 -2.29 2.76
CA ALA A 332 12.81 -1.85 3.40
C ALA A 332 12.15 -0.69 2.63
N ALA A 333 12.95 0.27 2.14
CA ALA A 333 12.47 1.35 1.29
C ALA A 333 11.86 0.84 -0.01
N ARG A 334 12.48 -0.13 -0.68
CA ARG A 334 11.93 -0.75 -1.90
C ARG A 334 10.64 -1.53 -1.61
N MET A 335 10.57 -2.22 -0.49
CA MET A 335 9.34 -2.91 -0.05
C MET A 335 8.20 -1.91 0.18
N ALA A 336 8.50 -0.67 0.55
CA ALA A 336 7.52 0.40 0.78
C ALA A 336 7.26 1.27 -0.46
N SER A 337 8.05 1.18 -1.53
CA SER A 337 7.94 2.09 -2.68
C SER A 337 7.99 1.37 -4.03
N THR A 338 9.14 0.81 -4.38
CA THR A 338 9.39 0.18 -5.69
C THR A 338 8.50 -1.04 -5.92
N TYR A 339 8.40 -1.93 -4.95
CA TYR A 339 7.66 -3.18 -5.12
C TYR A 339 6.15 -2.99 -5.16
N PRO A 340 5.51 -2.14 -4.31
CA PRO A 340 4.11 -1.81 -4.53
C PRO A 340 3.86 -1.07 -5.85
N ALA A 341 4.77 -0.19 -6.32
CA ALA A 341 4.64 0.43 -7.64
C ALA A 341 4.62 -0.63 -8.76
N GLN A 342 5.54 -1.61 -8.73
CA GLN A 342 5.57 -2.73 -9.67
C GLN A 342 4.32 -3.60 -9.59
N PHE A 343 3.86 -3.92 -8.38
CA PHE A 343 2.63 -4.68 -8.17
C PHE A 343 1.41 -4.00 -8.80
N LEU A 344 1.35 -2.67 -8.70
CA LEU A 344 0.23 -1.85 -9.19
C LEU A 344 0.41 -1.39 -10.65
N ASN A 345 1.48 -1.79 -11.36
CA ASN A 345 1.84 -1.32 -12.71
C ASN A 345 2.00 0.21 -12.80
N LEU A 346 2.65 0.79 -11.78
CA LEU A 346 2.92 2.23 -11.67
C LEU A 346 4.43 2.56 -11.69
N ASP A 347 5.29 1.56 -11.86
CA ASP A 347 6.75 1.66 -11.76
C ASP A 347 7.41 2.42 -12.92
N ASP A 348 6.66 2.74 -13.95
CA ASP A 348 7.06 3.69 -15.00
C ASP A 348 7.07 5.15 -14.54
N ARG A 349 6.43 5.46 -13.42
CA ARG A 349 6.21 6.83 -12.92
C ARG A 349 6.52 7.03 -11.45
N TYR A 350 6.41 5.98 -10.62
CA TYR A 350 6.52 6.01 -9.17
C TYR A 350 7.49 4.95 -8.64
N GLY A 351 7.86 5.06 -7.37
CA GLY A 351 8.62 4.04 -6.65
C GLY A 351 10.11 4.06 -6.87
N HIS A 352 10.63 5.02 -7.64
CA HIS A 352 12.06 5.20 -7.91
C HIS A 352 12.49 6.65 -7.84
N ILE A 353 13.74 6.88 -7.40
CA ILE A 353 14.43 8.16 -7.65
C ILE A 353 15.18 7.99 -8.98
N ALA A 354 14.52 8.32 -10.06
CA ALA A 354 15.04 8.18 -11.41
C ALA A 354 14.51 9.27 -12.33
N GLU A 355 15.26 9.57 -13.38
CA GLU A 355 14.88 10.58 -14.37
C GLU A 355 13.54 10.19 -15.04
N GLY A 356 12.66 11.17 -15.20
CA GLY A 356 11.30 10.99 -15.75
C GLY A 356 10.23 10.63 -14.70
N HIS A 357 10.60 10.13 -13.52
CA HIS A 357 9.67 9.77 -12.45
C HIS A 357 9.08 11.01 -11.76
N HIS A 358 7.92 10.84 -11.13
CA HIS A 358 7.38 11.85 -10.23
C HIS A 358 8.36 12.13 -9.09
N ALA A 359 8.48 13.39 -8.71
CA ALA A 359 9.27 13.80 -7.55
C ALA A 359 8.46 13.57 -6.27
N ASP A 360 8.13 12.30 -6.03
CA ASP A 360 7.46 11.80 -4.84
C ASP A 360 8.54 11.16 -3.96
N LEU A 361 8.88 11.85 -2.88
CA LEU A 361 10.06 11.55 -2.08
C LEU A 361 9.74 11.64 -0.58
N VAL A 362 10.54 10.93 0.21
CA VAL A 362 10.54 11.05 1.67
C VAL A 362 11.97 11.19 2.18
N LEU A 363 12.18 12.16 3.06
CA LEU A 363 13.43 12.36 3.79
C LEU A 363 13.27 11.84 5.22
N LEU A 364 14.13 10.90 5.59
CA LEU A 364 14.22 10.38 6.96
C LEU A 364 15.49 10.89 7.65
N ASP A 365 15.41 11.05 8.97
CA ASP A 365 16.58 11.26 9.81
C ASP A 365 17.35 9.95 10.09
N ASP A 366 18.41 10.01 10.92
CA ASP A 366 19.19 8.83 11.28
C ASP A 366 18.44 7.85 12.22
N ALA A 367 17.37 8.32 12.87
CA ALA A 367 16.44 7.48 13.63
C ALA A 367 15.31 6.91 12.77
N LEU A 368 15.37 7.14 11.45
CA LEU A 368 14.37 6.76 10.46
C LEU A 368 12.98 7.39 10.74
N GLN A 369 12.98 8.61 11.31
CA GLN A 369 11.77 9.42 11.44
C GLN A 369 11.62 10.31 10.21
N VAL A 370 10.37 10.54 9.77
CA VAL A 370 10.09 11.42 8.64
C VAL A 370 10.38 12.87 9.02
N ARG A 371 11.18 13.57 8.19
CA ARG A 371 11.44 14.99 8.28
C ARG A 371 10.66 15.80 7.29
N SER A 372 10.57 15.30 6.05
CA SER A 372 9.88 15.99 4.95
C SER A 372 9.39 14.98 3.93
N THR A 373 8.34 15.33 3.22
CA THR A 373 7.82 14.60 2.06
C THR A 373 7.69 15.53 0.85
N TRP A 374 7.78 14.97 -0.34
CA TRP A 374 7.45 15.65 -1.60
C TRP A 374 6.41 14.81 -2.33
N ILE A 375 5.37 15.45 -2.84
CA ILE A 375 4.43 14.87 -3.81
C ILE A 375 4.42 15.80 -5.02
N ALA A 376 4.73 15.25 -6.19
CA ALA A 376 4.93 16.02 -7.41
C ALA A 376 5.84 17.26 -7.21
N GLY A 377 6.91 17.08 -6.45
CA GLY A 377 7.88 18.12 -6.12
C GLY A 377 7.44 19.14 -5.06
N GLN A 378 6.20 19.04 -4.54
CA GLN A 378 5.70 19.94 -3.50
C GLN A 378 6.07 19.43 -2.12
N ARG A 379 6.97 20.17 -1.43
CA ARG A 379 7.47 19.83 -0.11
C ARG A 379 6.46 20.10 0.99
N GLU A 380 6.45 19.21 1.98
CA GLU A 380 5.80 19.40 3.28
C GLU A 380 6.74 18.87 4.38
N ASP A 381 6.96 19.68 5.41
CA ASP A 381 7.76 19.31 6.58
C ASP A 381 6.85 18.74 7.68
N VAL A 382 7.35 17.77 8.45
CA VAL A 382 6.63 17.07 9.52
C VAL A 382 7.03 17.63 10.88
#